data_22e0f9d5c7cc437970d58159de2bb569
#
_entry.id   22e0f9d5c7cc437970d58159de2bb569
#
_cell.length_a   1.000
_cell.length_b   1.000
_cell.length_c   1.000
_cell.angle_alpha   90.00
_cell.angle_beta   90.00
_cell.angle_gamma   90.00
#
_symmetry.space_group_name_H-M   'P 1'
#
loop_
_entity.id
_entity.type
_entity.pdbx_description
1 polymer ?
#
loop_
_entity_poly.entity_id
_entity_poly.type
_entity_poly.pdbx_seq_one_letter_code
_entity_poly.pdbx_strand_id
1 'polypeptide(L)'
;MISSLVRSSILATGFVLSGLGAVAFADTFSVNPGAIGVGGPTVPNVNYADFSYVALVNQTATSGTGTFDEQGAGFFSSYRFPTLSDVLPNTGLNTNYKLYAVFAGAGTVAPTPGIPGGETATFTSFNLKLYVDPSLNSTILVSPVGTPGGTVSLTGTADDILVGQSSALVAGQAHAFPGLANGDFKVLVNFQPVGGFLSGPFSLALTIGTFDGVNTSLQGFSLNSFTSGRIDGSGNLSFTAVPEPTSLLLLGSGLAALGWARRRTRV
;
A
#
# COMPACT_ATOMS: atom_id res chain seq x y z
N MET A 1 55.83 -33.90 37.31
CA MET A 1 55.09 -34.27 36.09
C MET A 1 53.74 -33.62 36.18
N ILE A 2 53.55 -32.48 35.53
CA ILE A 2 52.31 -31.72 35.56
C ILE A 2 51.88 -31.62 34.12
N SER A 3 50.79 -32.33 33.79
CA SER A 3 50.15 -32.27 32.48
C SER A 3 49.18 -31.10 32.43
N SER A 4 49.47 -30.10 31.63
CA SER A 4 48.60 -28.95 31.35
C SER A 4 47.53 -29.32 30.33
N LEU A 5 46.29 -29.37 30.77
CA LEU A 5 45.11 -29.44 29.92
C LEU A 5 44.83 -28.05 29.33
N VAL A 6 45.18 -27.85 28.08
CA VAL A 6 44.77 -26.68 27.31
C VAL A 6 43.31 -26.91 26.86
N ARG A 7 42.39 -26.22 27.49
CA ARG A 7 40.98 -26.14 27.02
C ARG A 7 40.88 -25.10 25.89
N SER A 8 40.74 -25.58 24.68
CA SER A 8 40.45 -24.76 23.52
C SER A 8 39.01 -24.27 23.64
N SER A 9 38.80 -23.01 24.00
CA SER A 9 37.53 -22.33 23.95
C SER A 9 37.23 -21.99 22.47
N ILE A 10 36.31 -22.72 21.89
CA ILE A 10 35.75 -22.36 20.57
C ILE A 10 34.81 -21.17 20.79
N LEU A 11 35.29 -19.98 20.48
CA LEU A 11 34.43 -18.80 20.33
C LEU A 11 33.52 -19.05 19.11
N ALA A 12 32.30 -19.43 19.35
CA ALA A 12 31.24 -19.38 18.34
C ALA A 12 30.92 -17.90 18.11
N THR A 13 31.60 -17.29 17.15
CA THR A 13 31.23 -15.97 16.65
C THR A 13 29.92 -16.11 15.91
N GLY A 14 28.80 -15.86 16.64
CA GLY A 14 27.50 -15.72 16.03
C GLY A 14 27.53 -14.54 15.07
N PHE A 15 27.57 -14.84 13.79
CA PHE A 15 27.29 -13.87 12.75
C PHE A 15 25.80 -13.51 12.89
N VAL A 16 25.51 -12.45 13.63
CA VAL A 16 24.24 -11.75 13.55
C VAL A 16 24.21 -11.18 12.14
N LEU A 17 23.58 -11.89 11.22
CA LEU A 17 23.11 -11.31 9.98
C LEU A 17 22.06 -10.27 10.40
N SER A 18 22.53 -9.06 10.75
CA SER A 18 21.67 -7.89 10.71
C SER A 18 21.15 -7.84 9.29
N GLY A 19 19.88 -8.21 9.14
CA GLY A 19 19.19 -8.09 7.88
C GLY A 19 19.31 -6.62 7.46
N LEU A 20 20.21 -6.38 6.52
CA LEU A 20 20.12 -5.21 5.67
C LEU A 20 18.75 -5.34 5.04
N GLY A 21 17.76 -4.67 5.63
CA GLY A 21 16.50 -4.46 4.99
C GLY A 21 16.83 -3.79 3.67
N ALA A 22 16.88 -4.59 2.62
CA ALA A 22 16.95 -4.04 1.28
C ALA A 22 15.79 -3.06 1.22
N VAL A 23 16.11 -1.78 1.05
CA VAL A 23 15.11 -0.77 0.74
C VAL A 23 14.53 -1.26 -0.57
N ALA A 24 13.37 -1.90 -0.51
CA ALA A 24 12.67 -2.34 -1.70
C ALA A 24 12.23 -1.05 -2.40
N PHE A 25 12.97 -0.69 -3.43
CA PHE A 25 12.52 0.37 -4.33
C PHE A 25 11.25 -0.13 -5.02
N ALA A 26 10.33 0.77 -5.26
CA ALA A 26 9.17 0.47 -6.08
C ALA A 26 9.65 -0.03 -7.45
N ASP A 27 9.14 -1.17 -7.87
CA ASP A 27 9.43 -1.69 -9.19
C ASP A 27 8.73 -0.85 -10.26
N THR A 28 9.32 -0.77 -11.43
CA THR A 28 8.69 -0.09 -12.56
C THR A 28 7.57 -0.94 -13.13
N PHE A 29 6.46 -0.32 -13.46
CA PHE A 29 5.36 -0.91 -14.22
C PHE A 29 5.07 -0.10 -15.48
N SER A 30 4.30 -0.67 -16.37
CA SER A 30 3.84 0.02 -17.58
C SER A 30 2.32 0.14 -17.53
N VAL A 31 1.81 1.25 -18.07
CA VAL A 31 0.39 1.49 -18.25
C VAL A 31 0.08 1.39 -19.74
N ASN A 32 -0.83 0.50 -20.12
CA ASN A 32 -1.22 0.23 -21.51
C ASN A 32 -2.74 0.37 -21.69
N PRO A 33 -3.25 1.56 -21.98
CA PRO A 33 -4.68 1.77 -22.24
C PRO A 33 -5.21 0.95 -23.41
N GLY A 34 -4.39 0.74 -24.43
CA GLY A 34 -4.76 -0.06 -25.62
C GLY A 34 -5.08 -1.52 -25.30
N ALA A 35 -4.51 -2.09 -24.22
CA ALA A 35 -4.80 -3.47 -23.81
C ALA A 35 -6.27 -3.70 -23.41
N ILE A 36 -6.97 -2.64 -23.00
CA ILE A 36 -8.38 -2.66 -22.60
C ILE A 36 -9.28 -1.89 -23.58
N GLY A 37 -8.76 -1.56 -24.77
CA GLY A 37 -9.52 -0.86 -25.82
C GLY A 37 -9.71 0.65 -25.59
N VAL A 38 -8.96 1.25 -24.67
CA VAL A 38 -9.03 2.67 -24.36
C VAL A 38 -7.94 3.43 -25.12
N GLY A 39 -8.25 4.64 -25.59
CA GLY A 39 -7.29 5.50 -26.26
C GLY A 39 -6.19 5.99 -25.32
N GLY A 40 -5.01 6.26 -25.91
CA GLY A 40 -3.86 6.78 -25.17
C GLY A 40 -2.58 6.02 -25.46
N PRO A 41 -1.43 6.62 -25.18
CA PRO A 41 -0.13 5.97 -25.37
C PRO A 41 0.14 4.93 -24.28
N THR A 42 0.96 3.93 -24.60
CA THR A 42 1.59 3.09 -23.58
C THR A 42 2.64 3.89 -22.83
N VAL A 43 2.57 3.90 -21.52
CA VAL A 43 3.48 4.63 -20.63
C VAL A 43 4.39 3.62 -19.91
N PRO A 44 5.66 3.48 -20.34
CA PRO A 44 6.60 2.55 -19.69
C PRO A 44 7.26 3.21 -18.47
N ASN A 45 7.87 2.35 -17.64
CA ASN A 45 8.75 2.75 -16.53
C ASN A 45 8.10 3.69 -15.50
N VAL A 46 6.84 3.48 -15.19
CA VAL A 46 6.13 4.17 -14.10
C VAL A 46 6.55 3.55 -12.78
N ASN A 47 6.93 4.35 -11.79
CA ASN A 47 7.19 3.87 -10.42
C ASN A 47 6.06 4.24 -9.47
N TYR A 48 5.45 5.40 -9.69
CA TYR A 48 4.42 5.94 -8.81
C TYR A 48 3.26 6.50 -9.64
N ALA A 49 2.06 6.33 -9.11
CA ALA A 49 0.86 7.01 -9.60
C ALA A 49 0.30 7.85 -8.46
N ASP A 50 0.32 9.18 -8.64
CA ASP A 50 -0.21 10.11 -7.63
C ASP A 50 -1.72 10.13 -7.70
N PHE A 51 -2.37 10.23 -6.55
CA PHE A 51 -3.82 10.36 -6.46
C PHE A 51 -4.22 11.36 -5.38
N SER A 52 -5.43 11.92 -5.55
CA SER A 52 -6.14 12.66 -4.51
C SER A 52 -7.40 11.87 -4.15
N TYR A 53 -7.71 11.80 -2.87
CA TYR A 53 -8.82 10.96 -2.40
C TYR A 53 -9.66 11.66 -1.35
N VAL A 54 -10.86 11.14 -1.19
CA VAL A 54 -11.75 11.41 -0.08
C VAL A 54 -12.20 10.09 0.54
N ALA A 55 -12.26 10.05 1.86
CA ALA A 55 -12.78 8.92 2.62
C ALA A 55 -13.75 9.36 3.70
N LEU A 56 -14.69 8.47 4.03
CA LEU A 56 -15.51 8.54 5.24
C LEU A 56 -15.08 7.42 6.17
N VAL A 57 -14.86 7.79 7.42
CA VAL A 57 -14.51 6.87 8.50
C VAL A 57 -15.61 6.91 9.53
N ASN A 58 -16.26 5.77 9.75
CA ASN A 58 -17.19 5.60 10.86
C ASN A 58 -16.43 4.93 12.01
N GLN A 59 -16.31 5.63 13.11
CA GLN A 59 -15.52 5.19 14.25
C GLN A 59 -16.40 5.06 15.49
N THR A 60 -16.27 3.96 16.19
CA THR A 60 -16.88 3.75 17.52
C THR A 60 -15.76 3.52 18.51
N ALA A 61 -15.57 4.47 19.43
CA ALA A 61 -14.53 4.39 20.44
C ALA A 61 -15.10 4.61 21.84
N THR A 62 -14.52 3.93 22.83
CA THR A 62 -14.85 4.11 24.25
C THR A 62 -13.53 4.12 25.02
N SER A 63 -13.35 5.12 25.87
CA SER A 63 -12.12 5.28 26.67
C SER A 63 -10.83 5.26 25.84
N GLY A 64 -10.88 5.85 24.65
CA GLY A 64 -9.71 6.03 23.78
C GLY A 64 -9.42 4.88 22.83
N THR A 65 -10.13 3.75 22.91
CA THR A 65 -9.95 2.62 22.00
C THR A 65 -11.25 2.23 21.33
N GLY A 66 -11.17 1.69 20.12
CA GLY A 66 -12.38 1.31 19.40
C GLY A 66 -12.11 0.62 18.08
N THR A 67 -13.14 0.62 17.25
CA THR A 67 -13.11 0.09 15.90
C THR A 67 -13.50 1.18 14.90
N PHE A 68 -13.07 1.00 13.67
CA PHE A 68 -13.48 1.86 12.56
C PHE A 68 -13.80 1.02 11.33
N ASP A 69 -14.63 1.57 10.49
CA ASP A 69 -14.78 1.23 9.08
C ASP A 69 -14.56 2.47 8.23
N GLU A 70 -13.93 2.28 7.09
CA GLU A 70 -13.56 3.33 6.16
C GLU A 70 -14.00 2.97 4.75
N GLN A 71 -14.50 3.95 4.02
CA GLN A 71 -14.79 3.87 2.60
C GLN A 71 -14.23 5.09 1.92
N GLY A 72 -13.57 4.90 0.79
CA GLY A 72 -13.00 6.02 0.07
C GLY A 72 -12.88 5.77 -1.42
N ALA A 73 -12.67 6.87 -2.13
CA ALA A 73 -12.36 6.88 -3.55
C ALA A 73 -11.41 8.03 -3.87
N GLY A 74 -10.62 7.86 -4.92
CA GLY A 74 -9.70 8.91 -5.35
C GLY A 74 -9.34 8.80 -6.82
N PHE A 75 -9.10 9.95 -7.45
CA PHE A 75 -8.66 10.04 -8.83
C PHE A 75 -7.15 10.20 -8.91
N PHE A 76 -6.54 9.50 -9.84
CA PHE A 76 -5.12 9.65 -10.15
C PHE A 76 -4.89 10.90 -10.98
N SER A 77 -3.85 11.64 -10.65
CA SER A 77 -3.50 12.92 -11.26
C SER A 77 -2.30 12.83 -12.18
N SER A 78 -1.34 11.96 -11.86
CA SER A 78 -0.10 11.83 -12.64
C SER A 78 0.57 10.49 -12.45
N TYR A 79 1.43 10.14 -13.40
CA TYR A 79 2.41 9.08 -13.29
C TYR A 79 3.80 9.68 -13.13
N ARG A 80 4.67 9.01 -12.37
CA ARG A 80 6.03 9.49 -12.09
C ARG A 80 7.10 8.44 -12.36
N PHE A 81 8.28 8.92 -12.71
CA PHE A 81 9.53 8.16 -12.73
C PHE A 81 10.05 7.86 -11.30
N PRO A 82 11.18 7.11 -11.17
CA PRO A 82 11.80 6.79 -9.88
C PRO A 82 12.09 7.98 -8.99
N THR A 83 12.34 9.15 -9.58
CA THR A 83 12.43 10.41 -8.84
C THR A 83 11.03 10.97 -8.70
N LEU A 84 10.52 11.08 -7.47
CA LEU A 84 9.17 11.60 -7.18
C LEU A 84 8.89 13.00 -7.76
N SER A 85 9.93 13.70 -8.26
CA SER A 85 9.80 15.02 -8.86
C SER A 85 9.38 15.01 -10.33
N ASP A 86 9.62 13.91 -11.06
CA ASP A 86 9.49 13.89 -12.52
C ASP A 86 8.14 13.29 -12.94
N VAL A 87 7.19 14.18 -13.22
CA VAL A 87 5.88 13.81 -13.78
C VAL A 87 6.05 13.43 -15.25
N LEU A 88 5.49 12.27 -15.62
CA LEU A 88 5.49 11.80 -17.00
C LEU A 88 4.51 12.62 -17.85
N PRO A 89 4.97 13.30 -18.91
CA PRO A 89 4.10 14.06 -19.80
C PRO A 89 3.36 13.15 -20.78
N ASN A 90 2.26 13.65 -21.32
CA ASN A 90 1.53 13.05 -22.45
C ASN A 90 1.10 11.57 -22.21
N THR A 91 0.70 11.24 -21.02
CA THR A 91 0.33 9.87 -20.64
C THR A 91 -1.10 9.47 -21.06
N GLY A 92 -1.91 10.41 -21.50
CA GLY A 92 -3.33 10.21 -21.76
C GLY A 92 -4.21 10.23 -20.51
N LEU A 93 -3.63 10.18 -19.31
CA LEU A 93 -4.35 10.28 -18.05
C LEU A 93 -5.07 11.64 -17.96
N ASN A 94 -6.35 11.63 -17.58
CA ASN A 94 -7.24 12.79 -17.51
C ASN A 94 -7.50 13.53 -18.84
N THR A 95 -7.05 12.95 -19.98
CA THR A 95 -7.34 13.47 -21.32
C THR A 95 -7.99 12.43 -22.23
N ASN A 96 -7.55 11.18 -22.15
CA ASN A 96 -8.11 10.06 -22.90
C ASN A 96 -8.89 9.10 -22.00
N TYR A 97 -8.57 9.07 -20.70
CA TYR A 97 -9.22 8.29 -19.67
C TYR A 97 -8.95 8.89 -18.30
N LYS A 98 -9.79 8.57 -17.31
CA LYS A 98 -9.45 8.71 -15.89
C LYS A 98 -9.05 7.36 -15.33
N LEU A 99 -8.13 7.37 -14.38
CA LEU A 99 -7.85 6.24 -13.49
C LEU A 99 -8.30 6.63 -12.09
N TYR A 100 -9.01 5.74 -11.41
CA TYR A 100 -9.43 5.98 -10.05
C TYR A 100 -9.37 4.72 -9.19
N ALA A 101 -9.23 4.93 -7.88
CA ALA A 101 -9.28 3.90 -6.87
C ALA A 101 -10.59 3.98 -6.10
N VAL A 102 -11.12 2.82 -5.73
CA VAL A 102 -12.16 2.67 -4.70
C VAL A 102 -11.60 1.76 -3.63
N PHE A 103 -11.74 2.13 -2.39
CA PHE A 103 -11.23 1.34 -1.29
C PHE A 103 -12.21 1.28 -0.12
N ALA A 104 -12.11 0.21 0.64
CA ALA A 104 -12.80 0.04 1.91
C ALA A 104 -11.88 -0.69 2.88
N GLY A 105 -11.87 -0.24 4.12
CA GLY A 105 -11.06 -0.81 5.18
C GLY A 105 -11.81 -0.89 6.50
N ALA A 106 -11.35 -1.73 7.39
CA ALA A 106 -11.81 -1.78 8.77
C ALA A 106 -10.67 -2.15 9.69
N GLY A 107 -10.80 -1.80 10.96
CA GLY A 107 -9.74 -2.09 11.92
C GLY A 107 -10.03 -1.58 13.31
N THR A 108 -8.94 -1.37 14.04
CA THR A 108 -8.97 -0.86 15.41
C THR A 108 -8.31 0.51 15.48
N VAL A 109 -8.77 1.33 16.41
CA VAL A 109 -8.20 2.64 16.70
C VAL A 109 -7.80 2.73 18.16
N ALA A 110 -6.66 3.38 18.42
CA ALA A 110 -6.13 3.63 19.75
C ALA A 110 -5.43 4.98 19.81
N PRO A 111 -5.22 5.56 21.01
CA PRO A 111 -4.42 6.76 21.16
C PRO A 111 -2.99 6.56 20.65
N THR A 112 -2.44 7.56 19.97
CA THR A 112 -1.02 7.54 19.58
C THR A 112 -0.16 7.83 20.81
N PRO A 113 0.76 6.92 21.20
CA PRO A 113 1.62 7.14 22.36
C PRO A 113 2.43 8.44 22.25
N GLY A 114 2.39 9.27 23.30
CA GLY A 114 3.16 10.51 23.37
C GLY A 114 2.59 11.70 22.59
N ILE A 115 1.47 11.54 21.89
CA ILE A 115 0.81 12.61 21.13
C ILE A 115 -0.60 12.84 21.68
N PRO A 116 -0.83 13.91 22.48
CA PRO A 116 -2.15 14.22 23.00
C PRO A 116 -3.17 14.41 21.87
N GLY A 117 -4.29 13.69 21.94
CA GLY A 117 -5.34 13.72 20.92
C GLY A 117 -4.98 13.04 19.59
N GLY A 118 -3.78 12.45 19.48
CA GLY A 118 -3.39 11.66 18.33
C GLY A 118 -4.05 10.27 18.33
N GLU A 119 -4.39 9.77 17.15
CA GLU A 119 -5.04 8.48 16.93
C GLU A 119 -4.19 7.63 15.98
N THR A 120 -4.01 6.37 16.34
CA THR A 120 -3.40 5.35 15.47
C THR A 120 -4.48 4.34 15.10
N ALA A 121 -4.75 4.21 13.81
CA ALA A 121 -5.61 3.20 13.23
C ALA A 121 -4.75 2.04 12.72
N THR A 122 -5.14 0.81 13.03
CA THR A 122 -4.53 -0.41 12.50
C THR A 122 -5.57 -1.16 11.69
N PHE A 123 -5.31 -1.33 10.41
CA PHE A 123 -6.23 -2.04 9.53
C PHE A 123 -6.16 -3.55 9.78
N THR A 124 -7.32 -4.18 9.90
CA THR A 124 -7.51 -5.64 9.93
C THR A 124 -8.04 -6.18 8.60
N SER A 125 -8.64 -5.31 7.80
CA SER A 125 -9.04 -5.60 6.42
C SER A 125 -8.86 -4.35 5.56
N PHE A 126 -8.54 -4.56 4.29
CA PHE A 126 -8.49 -3.48 3.28
C PHE A 126 -8.69 -4.07 1.90
N ASN A 127 -9.65 -3.50 1.17
CA ASN A 127 -9.96 -3.83 -0.21
C ASN A 127 -9.71 -2.62 -1.09
N LEU A 128 -8.95 -2.80 -2.15
CA LEU A 128 -8.64 -1.79 -3.14
C LEU A 128 -9.04 -2.29 -4.52
N LYS A 129 -9.72 -1.45 -5.30
CA LYS A 129 -10.01 -1.70 -6.70
C LYS A 129 -9.60 -0.49 -7.52
N LEU A 130 -8.99 -0.73 -8.68
CA LEU A 130 -8.63 0.29 -9.65
C LEU A 130 -9.51 0.16 -10.87
N TYR A 131 -10.04 1.29 -11.32
CA TYR A 131 -10.88 1.37 -12.51
C TYR A 131 -10.36 2.41 -13.48
N VAL A 132 -10.52 2.13 -14.76
CA VAL A 132 -10.36 3.11 -15.84
C VAL A 132 -11.74 3.54 -16.29
N ASP A 133 -11.96 4.84 -16.32
CA ASP A 133 -13.14 5.50 -16.89
C ASP A 133 -12.77 6.06 -18.26
N PRO A 134 -13.20 5.40 -19.36
CA PRO A 134 -12.88 5.81 -20.72
C PRO A 134 -13.64 7.05 -21.17
N SER A 135 -14.77 7.34 -20.54
CA SER A 135 -15.65 8.47 -20.90
C SER A 135 -15.38 9.73 -20.10
N LEU A 136 -14.47 9.69 -19.12
CA LEU A 136 -14.10 10.81 -18.23
C LEU A 136 -15.29 11.36 -17.42
N ASN A 137 -16.34 10.57 -17.20
CA ASN A 137 -17.60 11.01 -16.61
C ASN A 137 -17.81 10.56 -15.16
N SER A 138 -16.92 9.73 -14.61
CA SER A 138 -16.98 9.27 -13.22
C SER A 138 -16.79 10.43 -12.25
N THR A 139 -17.63 10.48 -11.21
CA THR A 139 -17.63 11.51 -10.18
C THR A 139 -17.81 10.87 -8.81
N ILE A 140 -17.05 11.34 -7.81
CA ILE A 140 -17.14 10.89 -6.43
C ILE A 140 -18.21 11.70 -5.70
N LEU A 141 -19.14 11.01 -5.05
CA LEU A 141 -20.15 11.56 -4.15
C LEU A 141 -19.85 11.11 -2.73
N VAL A 142 -19.88 12.04 -1.79
CA VAL A 142 -19.58 11.81 -0.38
C VAL A 142 -20.74 12.27 0.48
N SER A 143 -21.19 11.41 1.39
CA SER A 143 -22.18 11.80 2.39
C SER A 143 -21.67 12.93 3.29
N PRO A 144 -22.55 13.82 3.78
CA PRO A 144 -22.12 14.85 4.73
C PRO A 144 -21.48 14.23 5.98
N VAL A 145 -20.50 14.94 6.54
CA VAL A 145 -19.86 14.59 7.81
C VAL A 145 -20.92 14.48 8.92
N GLY A 146 -20.75 13.49 9.81
CA GLY A 146 -21.70 13.25 10.90
C GLY A 146 -22.94 12.45 10.50
N THR A 147 -23.06 12.02 9.25
CA THR A 147 -24.15 11.12 8.81
C THR A 147 -23.85 9.69 9.26
N PRO A 148 -24.61 9.11 10.21
CA PRO A 148 -24.42 7.71 10.60
C PRO A 148 -24.59 6.80 9.39
N GLY A 149 -23.62 5.91 9.13
CA GLY A 149 -23.63 5.04 7.96
C GLY A 149 -23.45 5.77 6.62
N GLY A 150 -22.86 6.96 6.65
CA GLY A 150 -22.49 7.71 5.46
C GLY A 150 -21.57 6.89 4.54
N THR A 151 -21.68 7.13 3.24
CA THR A 151 -20.97 6.38 2.20
C THR A 151 -20.22 7.30 1.25
N VAL A 152 -19.16 6.76 0.67
CA VAL A 152 -18.53 7.29 -0.55
C VAL A 152 -19.04 6.44 -1.72
N SER A 153 -19.58 7.09 -2.72
CA SER A 153 -20.12 6.43 -3.92
C SER A 153 -19.64 7.12 -5.18
N LEU A 154 -19.78 6.46 -6.31
CA LEU A 154 -19.45 7.02 -7.62
C LEU A 154 -20.68 7.03 -8.52
N THR A 155 -20.72 8.00 -9.42
CA THR A 155 -21.68 8.08 -10.54
C THR A 155 -20.91 8.12 -11.85
N GLY A 156 -21.57 7.83 -12.96
CA GLY A 156 -20.94 7.79 -14.29
C GLY A 156 -20.13 6.53 -14.57
N THR A 157 -20.31 5.46 -13.78
CA THR A 157 -19.45 4.27 -13.78
C THR A 157 -19.94 3.14 -14.70
N ALA A 158 -20.88 3.40 -15.59
CA ALA A 158 -21.52 2.34 -16.38
C ALA A 158 -20.59 1.68 -17.42
N ASP A 159 -19.56 2.39 -17.87
CA ASP A 159 -18.56 1.95 -18.84
C ASP A 159 -17.15 1.77 -18.24
N ASP A 160 -17.04 1.86 -16.91
CA ASP A 160 -15.76 1.76 -16.21
C ASP A 160 -15.21 0.33 -16.24
N ILE A 161 -13.92 0.23 -16.44
CA ILE A 161 -13.22 -1.04 -16.62
C ILE A 161 -12.35 -1.31 -15.40
N LEU A 162 -12.57 -2.45 -14.73
CA LEU A 162 -11.71 -2.91 -13.64
C LEU A 162 -10.32 -3.29 -14.20
N VAL A 163 -9.27 -2.65 -13.70
CA VAL A 163 -7.89 -2.87 -14.16
C VAL A 163 -6.96 -3.43 -13.09
N GLY A 164 -7.43 -3.52 -11.85
CA GLY A 164 -6.68 -4.15 -10.76
C GLY A 164 -7.47 -4.20 -9.46
N GLN A 165 -7.09 -5.12 -8.60
CA GLN A 165 -7.71 -5.26 -7.27
C GLN A 165 -6.76 -5.86 -6.26
N SER A 166 -6.99 -5.57 -4.98
CA SER A 166 -6.32 -6.28 -3.90
C SER A 166 -6.98 -7.65 -3.66
N SER A 167 -6.17 -8.63 -3.28
CA SER A 167 -6.65 -9.96 -2.87
C SER A 167 -6.55 -10.19 -1.37
N ALA A 168 -5.64 -9.50 -0.68
CA ALA A 168 -5.47 -9.56 0.77
C ALA A 168 -4.74 -8.33 1.29
N LEU A 169 -5.04 -7.94 2.53
CA LEU A 169 -4.23 -7.01 3.31
C LEU A 169 -2.96 -7.71 3.77
N VAL A 170 -1.81 -7.05 3.60
CA VAL A 170 -0.51 -7.50 4.16
C VAL A 170 -0.22 -6.76 5.46
N ALA A 171 -0.36 -5.43 5.46
CA ALA A 171 -0.23 -4.57 6.62
C ALA A 171 -0.90 -3.23 6.33
N GLY A 172 -1.33 -2.52 7.38
CA GLY A 172 -1.88 -1.18 7.19
C GLY A 172 -1.99 -0.42 8.50
N GLN A 173 -1.55 0.83 8.47
CA GLN A 173 -1.69 1.78 9.56
C GLN A 173 -2.03 3.17 9.03
N ALA A 174 -2.74 3.93 9.84
CA ALA A 174 -2.95 5.35 9.62
C ALA A 174 -2.81 6.10 10.94
N HIS A 175 -2.39 7.35 10.86
CA HIS A 175 -2.32 8.24 12.01
C HIS A 175 -3.19 9.47 11.73
N ALA A 176 -3.93 9.87 12.72
CA ALA A 176 -4.73 11.09 12.69
C ALA A 176 -4.30 12.00 13.83
N PHE A 177 -4.09 13.27 13.51
CA PHE A 177 -3.74 14.32 14.46
C PHE A 177 -4.80 15.43 14.38
N PRO A 178 -5.97 15.22 15.01
CA PRO A 178 -7.11 16.13 14.86
C PRO A 178 -6.80 17.56 15.22
N GLY A 179 -5.94 17.79 16.22
CA GLY A 179 -5.48 19.12 16.62
C GLY A 179 -4.66 19.86 15.55
N LEU A 180 -4.09 19.12 14.58
CA LEU A 180 -3.34 19.66 13.45
C LEU A 180 -4.12 19.53 12.14
N ALA A 181 -5.30 18.90 12.16
CA ALA A 181 -6.13 18.57 11.01
C ALA A 181 -5.37 17.81 9.91
N ASN A 182 -4.38 17.00 10.29
CA ASN A 182 -3.55 16.22 9.37
C ASN A 182 -3.33 14.79 9.88
N GLY A 183 -2.67 14.00 9.07
CA GLY A 183 -2.32 12.61 9.38
C GLY A 183 -1.60 11.97 8.21
N ASP A 184 -1.32 10.70 8.35
CA ASP A 184 -0.74 9.87 7.30
C ASP A 184 -1.43 8.51 7.25
N PHE A 185 -1.19 7.76 6.18
CA PHE A 185 -1.58 6.37 6.10
C PHE A 185 -0.60 5.61 5.22
N LYS A 186 -0.47 4.32 5.49
CA LYS A 186 0.24 3.37 4.64
C LYS A 186 -0.43 2.01 4.71
N VAL A 187 -0.85 1.51 3.56
CA VAL A 187 -1.47 0.19 3.43
C VAL A 187 -0.74 -0.63 2.37
N LEU A 188 -0.39 -1.84 2.73
CA LEU A 188 0.22 -2.82 1.85
C LEU A 188 -0.79 -3.93 1.57
N VAL A 189 -1.02 -4.21 0.31
CA VAL A 189 -1.97 -5.24 -0.14
C VAL A 189 -1.31 -6.16 -1.17
N ASN A 190 -1.69 -7.41 -1.17
CA ASN A 190 -1.45 -8.26 -2.33
C ASN A 190 -2.33 -7.74 -3.48
N PHE A 191 -1.72 -7.39 -4.60
CA PHE A 191 -2.38 -6.75 -5.72
C PHE A 191 -2.38 -7.63 -6.96
N GLN A 192 -3.51 -7.65 -7.66
CA GLN A 192 -3.72 -8.40 -8.89
C GLN A 192 -4.14 -7.44 -10.00
N PRO A 193 -3.29 -7.23 -11.03
CA PRO A 193 -3.70 -6.50 -12.23
C PRO A 193 -4.70 -7.32 -13.04
N VAL A 194 -5.59 -6.62 -13.75
CA VAL A 194 -6.65 -7.20 -14.58
C VAL A 194 -6.60 -6.57 -15.97
N GLY A 195 -6.87 -7.35 -17.01
CA GLY A 195 -7.04 -6.85 -18.38
C GLY A 195 -5.78 -6.35 -19.09
N GLY A 196 -4.60 -6.42 -18.46
CA GLY A 196 -3.34 -6.01 -19.11
C GLY A 196 -3.11 -4.49 -19.17
N PHE A 197 -3.98 -3.67 -18.55
CA PHE A 197 -3.78 -2.22 -18.44
C PHE A 197 -2.52 -1.89 -17.64
N LEU A 198 -2.32 -2.59 -16.51
CA LEU A 198 -1.08 -2.56 -15.77
C LEU A 198 -0.25 -3.79 -16.12
N SER A 199 0.99 -3.59 -16.50
CA SER A 199 1.95 -4.66 -16.79
C SER A 199 3.30 -4.36 -16.17
N GLY A 200 4.02 -5.39 -15.76
CA GLY A 200 5.31 -5.23 -15.11
C GLY A 200 5.77 -6.53 -14.47
N PRO A 201 6.59 -6.50 -13.44
CA PRO A 201 7.05 -7.69 -12.73
C PRO A 201 5.91 -8.49 -12.06
N PHE A 202 4.67 -8.04 -12.24
CA PHE A 202 3.44 -8.68 -11.72
C PHE A 202 3.14 -10.07 -12.29
N SER A 203 3.81 -10.49 -13.35
CA SER A 203 3.40 -11.67 -14.14
C SER A 203 3.75 -13.01 -13.49
N LEU A 204 4.56 -13.05 -12.44
CA LEU A 204 5.08 -14.30 -11.88
C LEU A 204 5.10 -14.38 -10.36
N ALA A 205 4.76 -13.32 -9.61
CA ALA A 205 4.86 -13.30 -8.17
C ALA A 205 3.72 -12.52 -7.52
N LEU A 206 3.51 -12.75 -6.25
CA LEU A 206 2.72 -11.87 -5.41
C LEU A 206 3.29 -10.46 -5.49
N THR A 207 2.48 -9.51 -5.96
CA THR A 207 2.86 -8.12 -6.01
C THR A 207 2.27 -7.41 -4.81
N ILE A 208 3.10 -6.70 -4.05
CA ILE A 208 2.63 -5.81 -3.01
C ILE A 208 2.34 -4.46 -3.63
N GLY A 209 1.07 -4.08 -3.63
CA GLY A 209 0.64 -2.70 -3.85
C GLY A 209 0.83 -1.92 -2.56
N THR A 210 1.60 -0.84 -2.61
CA THR A 210 1.72 0.13 -1.53
C THR A 210 0.85 1.33 -1.86
N PHE A 211 -0.10 1.59 -0.98
CA PHE A 211 -1.00 2.72 -1.04
C PHE A 211 -0.69 3.59 0.18
N ASP A 212 -0.01 4.70 -0.01
CA ASP A 212 0.41 5.60 1.06
C ASP A 212 0.13 7.07 0.74
N GLY A 213 0.07 7.90 1.77
CA GLY A 213 -0.17 9.32 1.59
C GLY A 213 -0.35 10.09 2.88
N VAL A 214 -0.77 11.33 2.70
CA VAL A 214 -1.04 12.27 3.77
C VAL A 214 -2.50 12.70 3.76
N ASN A 215 -3.07 12.78 4.94
CA ASN A 215 -4.37 13.37 5.19
C ASN A 215 -4.19 14.88 5.33
N THR A 216 -4.80 15.66 4.48
CA THR A 216 -4.68 17.12 4.46
C THR A 216 -5.84 17.81 5.16
N SER A 217 -6.93 17.08 5.43
CA SER A 217 -8.07 17.54 6.19
C SER A 217 -8.70 16.38 6.96
N LEU A 218 -8.91 16.57 8.24
CA LEU A 218 -9.60 15.63 9.14
C LEU A 218 -10.77 16.35 9.80
N GLN A 219 -11.97 15.81 9.62
CA GLN A 219 -13.19 16.42 10.17
C GLN A 219 -14.00 15.37 10.95
N GLY A 220 -14.48 15.74 12.12
CA GLY A 220 -15.45 14.96 12.88
C GLY A 220 -14.87 13.80 13.71
N PHE A 221 -13.56 13.77 13.99
CA PHE A 221 -12.92 12.67 14.75
C PHE A 221 -13.01 12.85 16.26
N SER A 222 -13.25 11.76 17.00
CA SER A 222 -13.22 11.68 18.46
C SER A 222 -13.02 10.24 18.94
N LEU A 223 -12.13 10.02 19.89
CA LEU A 223 -11.89 8.72 20.53
C LEU A 223 -12.87 8.36 21.66
N ASN A 224 -13.88 9.18 21.91
CA ASN A 224 -14.79 8.99 23.06
C ASN A 224 -16.25 8.74 22.67
N SER A 225 -16.55 8.68 21.38
CA SER A 225 -17.94 8.50 20.91
C SER A 225 -17.95 7.93 19.49
N PHE A 226 -19.14 7.56 19.02
CA PHE A 226 -19.33 7.34 17.60
C PHE A 226 -19.12 8.64 16.84
N THR A 227 -18.31 8.57 15.80
CA THR A 227 -18.08 9.68 14.88
C THR A 227 -18.15 9.19 13.45
N SER A 228 -18.63 10.05 12.55
CA SER A 228 -18.51 9.87 11.11
C SER A 228 -17.62 11.01 10.61
N GLY A 229 -16.35 10.70 10.48
CA GLY A 229 -15.33 11.65 10.05
C GLY A 229 -15.12 11.61 8.54
N ARG A 230 -14.71 12.75 7.96
CA ARG A 230 -14.26 12.84 6.57
C ARG A 230 -12.76 13.12 6.53
N ILE A 231 -12.11 12.43 5.63
CA ILE A 231 -10.69 12.61 5.29
C ILE A 231 -10.62 13.08 3.84
N ASP A 232 -9.90 14.17 3.60
CA ASP A 232 -9.42 14.53 2.29
C ASP A 232 -7.90 14.43 2.30
N GLY A 233 -7.30 13.87 1.25
CA GLY A 233 -5.87 13.64 1.23
C GLY A 233 -5.31 13.42 -0.18
N SER A 234 -4.01 13.22 -0.20
CA SER A 234 -3.26 12.86 -1.41
C SER A 234 -2.19 11.82 -1.09
N GLY A 235 -1.81 11.05 -2.07
CA GLY A 235 -0.82 10.02 -1.89
C GLY A 235 -0.34 9.44 -3.19
N ASN A 236 0.33 8.29 -3.09
CA ASN A 236 0.79 7.55 -4.23
C ASN A 236 0.51 6.06 -4.11
N LEU A 237 0.32 5.43 -5.26
CA LEU A 237 0.29 4.01 -5.44
C LEU A 237 1.59 3.57 -6.12
N SER A 238 2.24 2.59 -5.54
CA SER A 238 3.43 1.93 -6.10
C SER A 238 3.32 0.43 -5.97
N PHE A 239 4.17 -0.29 -6.69
CA PHE A 239 4.18 -1.75 -6.67
C PHE A 239 5.58 -2.26 -6.40
N THR A 240 5.68 -3.39 -5.69
CA THR A 240 6.93 -4.09 -5.41
C THR A 240 6.70 -5.57 -5.61
N ALA A 241 7.50 -6.21 -6.47
CA ALA A 241 7.45 -7.66 -6.62
C ALA A 241 7.97 -8.32 -5.34
N VAL A 242 7.24 -9.32 -4.86
CA VAL A 242 7.71 -10.17 -3.77
C VAL A 242 8.57 -11.26 -4.37
N PRO A 243 9.85 -11.43 -3.95
CA PRO A 243 10.67 -12.54 -4.40
C PRO A 243 9.94 -13.87 -4.14
N GLU A 244 9.86 -14.72 -5.16
CA GLU A 244 9.19 -16.01 -5.04
C GLU A 244 9.80 -16.85 -3.93
N PRO A 245 9.00 -17.64 -3.20
CA PRO A 245 9.49 -18.58 -2.20
C PRO A 245 10.58 -19.52 -2.71
N THR A 246 10.59 -19.81 -4.03
CA THR A 246 11.64 -20.58 -4.71
C THR A 246 13.01 -19.91 -4.64
N SER A 247 13.10 -18.60 -4.70
CA SER A 247 14.36 -17.86 -4.54
C SER A 247 14.91 -18.01 -3.12
N LEU A 248 14.04 -17.98 -2.12
CA LEU A 248 14.39 -18.22 -0.72
C LEU A 248 14.77 -19.69 -0.49
N LEU A 249 14.06 -20.63 -1.13
CA LEU A 249 14.38 -22.06 -1.08
C LEU A 249 15.74 -22.35 -1.73
N LEU A 250 16.03 -21.72 -2.87
CA LEU A 250 17.31 -21.86 -3.58
C LEU A 250 18.46 -21.27 -2.75
N LEU A 251 18.26 -20.12 -2.14
CA LEU A 251 19.23 -19.51 -1.24
C LEU A 251 19.46 -20.40 -0.01
N GLY A 252 18.40 -20.91 0.60
CA GLY A 252 18.48 -21.82 1.75
C GLY A 252 19.17 -23.13 1.41
N SER A 253 18.84 -23.74 0.28
CA SER A 253 19.47 -24.97 -0.20
C SER A 253 20.94 -24.76 -0.60
N GLY A 254 21.27 -23.62 -1.21
CA GLY A 254 22.64 -23.23 -1.51
C GLY A 254 23.51 -23.07 -0.26
N LEU A 255 23.00 -22.43 0.75
CA LEU A 255 23.67 -22.28 2.05
C LEU A 255 23.82 -23.62 2.77
N ALA A 256 22.83 -24.49 2.71
CA ALA A 256 22.90 -25.84 3.27
C ALA A 256 23.96 -26.70 2.55
N ALA A 257 24.02 -26.64 1.22
CA ALA A 257 25.02 -27.33 0.41
C ALA A 257 26.45 -26.85 0.71
N LEU A 258 26.64 -25.54 0.85
CA LEU A 258 27.93 -24.94 1.25
C LEU A 258 28.34 -25.37 2.66
N GLY A 259 27.40 -25.39 3.60
CA GLY A 259 27.64 -25.88 4.96
C GLY A 259 28.08 -27.35 5.00
N TRP A 260 27.44 -28.19 4.15
CA TRP A 260 27.78 -29.61 4.03
C TRP A 260 29.13 -29.85 3.36
N ALA A 261 29.45 -29.12 2.29
CA ALA A 261 30.75 -29.19 1.62
C ALA A 261 31.90 -28.82 2.57
N ARG A 262 31.73 -27.78 3.40
CA ARG A 262 32.73 -27.32 4.37
C ARG A 262 32.96 -28.33 5.52
N ARG A 263 31.99 -29.17 5.85
CA ARG A 263 32.17 -30.27 6.81
C ARG A 263 33.04 -31.41 6.25
N ARG A 264 32.94 -31.71 4.96
CA ARG A 264 33.74 -32.78 4.31
C ARG A 264 35.21 -32.46 4.12
N THR A 265 35.59 -31.17 4.10
CA THR A 265 37.00 -30.75 3.96
C THR A 265 37.75 -30.66 5.28
N ARG A 266 37.10 -30.99 6.40
CA ARG A 266 37.73 -30.96 7.75
C ARG A 266 37.96 -32.36 8.36
N VAL A 267 37.86 -33.41 7.57
CA VAL A 267 38.20 -34.81 7.97
C VAL A 267 39.51 -35.23 7.36
#